data_ceff8ec9d160589cb3b8c8d3390fae0f
#
_entry.id   ceff8ec9d160589cb3b8c8d3390fae0f
#
_cell.length_a   1.000
_cell.length_b   1.000
_cell.length_c   1.000
_cell.angle_alpha   90.00
_cell.angle_beta   90.00
_cell.angle_gamma   90.00
#
_symmetry.space_group_name_H-M   'P 1'
#
loop_
_entity.id
_entity.type
_entity.pdbx_description
1 polymer ?
#
loop_
_entity_poly.entity_id
_entity_poly.type
_entity_poly.pdbx_seq_one_letter_code
_entity_poly.pdbx_strand_id
1 'polypeptide(L)'
;MENMRNRKEMIMSNDRYVSPLSERYASKEMQYIFSPDKKFKTWRKLWIALAQTEKELGLNITQEQIDELIEHADDINYDVAKEREALVRHDVMSHVYAYGVQCPKAKGIIHLGATSCYVGDNTDIIIMTEALKLVRKKLINVINELSKFALKYAAQPTLAFTHFQPAQPTTVGKRATLWMMELKLDLDDLDYLIDSMMLLGSKGTTGTQASFLELFDGDYEKVKEVDKRIAQKMGFKKCFPVSGQTYSRKMDLRVLNVLSGIAASAHKFSNDIRLLQHLKEVEEPFEKNQIGSSAMAYKRNPMRSERIASLANYVMIDALNPAFVTSTQWFERTLDDSANKRLSIPEGFLAIDGILDLYLNVVDGLVVYPKVIEKRLMSELPFMATENIMMDAVKAGGDRQELHEKIRQLSMEAGKNVKEKGLDNNLLELIAADPAFNMTIDELKASMDPSKYTGCAKMQVEEFVGEVINPILEENKELLGLTAAINV
;
A
#
# COMPACT_ATOMS: atom_id res chain seq x y z
N MET A 1 31.92 36.60 -0.13
CA MET A 1 32.23 35.36 -0.86
C MET A 1 32.34 34.15 0.08
N GLU A 2 32.63 34.33 1.36
CA GLU A 2 32.69 33.23 2.36
C GLU A 2 31.29 32.66 2.73
N ASN A 3 30.25 33.50 2.75
CA ASN A 3 28.87 33.09 3.05
C ASN A 3 28.15 32.33 1.90
N MET A 4 28.73 32.28 0.69
CA MET A 4 28.20 31.44 -0.41
C MET A 4 28.85 30.06 -0.45
N ARG A 5 30.00 29.84 0.19
CA ARG A 5 30.64 28.51 0.30
C ARG A 5 29.96 27.64 1.34
N ASN A 6 29.42 28.19 2.42
CA ASN A 6 28.77 27.44 3.50
C ASN A 6 27.33 26.93 3.16
N ARG A 7 26.75 27.35 2.03
CA ARG A 7 25.43 26.82 1.55
C ARG A 7 25.55 25.64 0.59
N LYS A 8 26.76 25.20 0.23
CA LYS A 8 26.97 24.12 -0.76
C LYS A 8 27.43 22.79 -0.18
N GLU A 9 27.62 22.66 1.12
CA GLU A 9 28.13 21.40 1.72
C GLU A 9 27.28 20.92 2.90
N MET A 10 25.99 20.63 2.67
CA MET A 10 25.45 19.42 3.25
C MET A 10 25.78 18.28 2.28
N ILE A 11 27.06 18.01 2.09
CA ILE A 11 27.55 16.76 1.56
C ILE A 11 27.05 15.72 2.57
N MET A 12 26.13 14.83 2.14
CA MET A 12 25.80 13.66 2.95
C MET A 12 27.10 12.91 3.16
N SER A 13 27.61 12.98 4.35
CA SER A 13 28.84 12.30 4.75
C SER A 13 28.60 10.80 4.63
N ASN A 14 29.41 10.11 3.81
CA ASN A 14 29.32 8.67 3.62
C ASN A 14 29.77 7.85 4.82
N ASP A 15 30.12 8.51 5.94
CA ASP A 15 30.57 7.91 7.20
C ASP A 15 29.45 7.72 8.22
N ARG A 16 28.19 7.93 7.82
CA ARG A 16 27.00 7.78 8.69
C ARG A 16 26.00 6.80 8.09
N TYR A 17 25.32 6.08 8.96
CA TYR A 17 24.19 5.27 8.56
C TYR A 17 23.04 6.14 8.05
N VAL A 18 22.54 5.84 6.85
CA VAL A 18 21.33 6.43 6.27
C VAL A 18 20.35 5.30 6.01
N SER A 19 19.10 5.46 6.40
CA SER A 19 18.08 4.43 6.18
C SER A 19 17.88 4.16 4.67
N PRO A 20 17.98 2.91 4.22
CA PRO A 20 17.68 2.55 2.83
C PRO A 20 16.26 2.92 2.41
N LEU A 21 15.32 3.01 3.35
CA LEU A 21 13.95 3.43 3.07
C LEU A 21 13.92 4.84 2.48
N SER A 22 14.70 5.77 3.05
CA SER A 22 14.76 7.15 2.56
C SER A 22 15.64 7.30 1.33
N GLU A 23 16.78 6.58 1.26
CA GLU A 23 17.76 6.76 0.19
C GLU A 23 17.35 6.05 -1.11
N ARG A 24 16.72 4.87 -1.00
CA ARG A 24 16.53 3.96 -2.13
C ARG A 24 15.08 3.70 -2.51
N TYR A 25 14.15 3.71 -1.55
CA TYR A 25 12.82 3.13 -1.80
C TYR A 25 11.68 4.13 -1.78
N ALA A 26 11.61 4.99 -0.78
CA ALA A 26 10.50 5.92 -0.64
C ALA A 26 10.59 7.11 -1.59
N SER A 27 9.45 7.58 -2.06
CA SER A 27 9.33 8.80 -2.84
C SER A 27 9.72 10.04 -2.01
N LYS A 28 10.13 11.10 -2.70
CA LYS A 28 10.42 12.39 -2.06
C LYS A 28 9.18 12.98 -1.38
N GLU A 29 8.01 12.72 -1.93
CA GLU A 29 6.73 13.20 -1.38
C GLU A 29 6.46 12.56 -0.01
N MET A 30 6.59 11.23 0.12
CA MET A 30 6.44 10.55 1.41
C MET A 30 7.51 10.96 2.42
N GLN A 31 8.76 11.10 1.99
CA GLN A 31 9.84 11.59 2.84
C GLN A 31 9.58 13.01 3.38
N TYR A 32 9.03 13.90 2.55
CA TYR A 32 8.67 15.25 2.98
C TYR A 32 7.57 15.24 4.03
N ILE A 33 6.55 14.39 3.89
CA ILE A 33 5.45 14.27 4.86
C ILE A 33 5.98 13.95 6.26
N PHE A 34 7.03 13.13 6.38
CA PHE A 34 7.66 12.78 7.66
C PHE A 34 8.89 13.64 8.02
N SER A 35 9.16 14.70 7.26
CA SER A 35 10.31 15.57 7.51
C SER A 35 10.13 16.49 8.72
N PRO A 36 11.24 16.95 9.33
CA PRO A 36 11.19 18.00 10.35
C PRO A 36 10.47 19.27 9.89
N ASP A 37 10.67 19.69 8.64
CA ASP A 37 10.00 20.86 8.08
C ASP A 37 8.47 20.71 8.13
N LYS A 38 7.94 19.60 7.65
CA LYS A 38 6.51 19.33 7.70
C LYS A 38 5.99 19.32 9.14
N LYS A 39 6.71 18.64 10.04
CA LYS A 39 6.37 18.54 11.46
C LYS A 39 6.27 19.92 12.12
N PHE A 40 7.31 20.73 12.03
CA PHE A 40 7.36 21.99 12.77
C PHE A 40 6.50 23.08 12.14
N LYS A 41 6.32 23.10 10.83
CA LYS A 41 5.34 23.96 10.17
C LYS A 41 3.91 23.60 10.59
N THR A 42 3.62 22.32 10.77
CA THR A 42 2.31 21.87 11.29
C THR A 42 2.11 22.32 12.75
N TRP A 43 3.14 22.29 13.59
CA TRP A 43 3.06 22.85 14.94
C TRP A 43 2.68 24.32 14.92
N ARG A 44 3.31 25.15 14.07
CA ARG A 44 2.95 26.56 13.95
C ARG A 44 1.52 26.78 13.48
N LYS A 45 1.05 26.00 12.50
CA LYS A 45 -0.35 26.03 12.07
C LYS A 45 -1.33 25.70 13.21
N LEU A 46 -0.99 24.72 14.04
CA LEU A 46 -1.79 24.37 15.24
C LEU A 46 -1.78 25.51 16.28
N TRP A 47 -0.66 26.17 16.54
CA TRP A 47 -0.62 27.32 17.44
C TRP A 47 -1.41 28.52 16.90
N ILE A 48 -1.35 28.77 15.58
CA ILE A 48 -2.16 29.79 14.92
C ILE A 48 -3.66 29.46 15.07
N ALA A 49 -4.04 28.20 14.78
CA ALA A 49 -5.43 27.76 14.92
C ALA A 49 -5.96 27.88 16.35
N LEU A 50 -5.11 27.59 17.36
CA LEU A 50 -5.42 27.76 18.76
C LEU A 50 -5.65 29.25 19.09
N ALA A 51 -4.70 30.13 18.79
CA ALA A 51 -4.78 31.55 19.07
C ALA A 51 -6.00 32.23 18.40
N GLN A 52 -6.26 31.87 17.13
CA GLN A 52 -7.47 32.33 16.41
C GLN A 52 -8.75 31.87 17.13
N THR A 53 -8.81 30.61 17.53
CA THR A 53 -9.97 30.03 18.21
C THR A 53 -10.20 30.69 19.58
N GLU A 54 -9.16 30.88 20.34
CA GLU A 54 -9.18 31.56 21.65
C GLU A 54 -9.68 33.01 21.52
N LYS A 55 -9.19 33.75 20.54
CA LYS A 55 -9.69 35.09 20.21
C LYS A 55 -11.17 35.09 19.86
N GLU A 56 -11.58 34.21 18.95
CA GLU A 56 -12.99 34.07 18.52
C GLU A 56 -13.94 33.75 19.69
N LEU A 57 -13.42 33.07 20.73
CA LEU A 57 -14.17 32.72 21.93
C LEU A 57 -14.09 33.77 23.05
N GLY A 58 -13.39 34.87 22.80
CA GLY A 58 -13.43 36.07 23.64
C GLY A 58 -12.21 36.25 24.56
N LEU A 59 -11.12 35.51 24.39
CA LEU A 59 -9.88 35.78 25.09
C LEU A 59 -9.22 37.06 24.51
N ASN A 60 -8.45 37.77 25.34
CA ASN A 60 -7.80 39.02 24.97
C ASN A 60 -6.58 38.78 24.09
N ILE A 61 -6.81 38.36 22.85
CA ILE A 61 -5.81 38.14 21.82
C ILE A 61 -6.08 39.14 20.69
N THR A 62 -5.06 39.89 20.28
CA THR A 62 -5.20 40.92 19.24
C THR A 62 -5.01 40.32 17.84
N GLN A 63 -5.54 40.99 16.81
CA GLN A 63 -5.31 40.60 15.43
C GLN A 63 -3.83 40.72 15.04
N GLU A 64 -3.16 41.74 15.55
CA GLU A 64 -1.74 41.97 15.33
C GLU A 64 -0.85 40.81 15.83
N GLN A 65 -1.20 40.18 16.95
CA GLN A 65 -0.52 38.98 17.44
C GLN A 65 -0.72 37.80 16.51
N ILE A 66 -1.93 37.58 16.02
CA ILE A 66 -2.23 36.51 15.07
C ILE A 66 -1.51 36.71 13.74
N ASP A 67 -1.52 37.95 13.22
CA ASP A 67 -0.88 38.29 11.95
C ASP A 67 0.65 38.06 12.03
N GLU A 68 1.27 38.41 13.15
CA GLU A 68 2.70 38.13 13.40
C GLU A 68 2.99 36.60 13.43
N LEU A 69 2.12 35.79 14.03
CA LEU A 69 2.26 34.33 13.98
C LEU A 69 2.14 33.79 12.54
N ILE A 70 1.20 34.31 11.76
CA ILE A 70 0.98 33.89 10.37
C ILE A 70 2.18 34.25 9.51
N GLU A 71 2.73 35.45 9.66
CA GLU A 71 3.91 35.93 8.92
C GLU A 71 5.10 34.96 9.06
N HIS A 72 5.30 34.40 10.25
CA HIS A 72 6.39 33.48 10.55
C HIS A 72 5.98 31.99 10.59
N ALA A 73 4.88 31.62 9.94
CA ALA A 73 4.39 30.22 9.99
C ALA A 73 5.33 29.21 9.34
N ASP A 74 6.07 29.61 8.32
CA ASP A 74 6.84 28.69 7.47
C ASP A 74 8.37 28.85 7.61
N ASP A 75 8.89 29.91 8.22
CA ASP A 75 10.32 30.17 8.41
C ASP A 75 10.85 29.69 9.76
N ILE A 76 10.99 28.38 9.91
CA ILE A 76 11.44 27.78 11.17
C ILE A 76 12.89 28.14 11.48
N ASN A 77 13.14 28.79 12.64
CA ASN A 77 14.50 29.04 13.13
C ASN A 77 15.02 27.81 13.88
N TYR A 78 15.59 26.86 13.14
CA TYR A 78 16.13 25.62 13.69
C TYR A 78 17.29 25.83 14.65
N ASP A 79 18.15 26.80 14.39
CA ASP A 79 19.35 27.04 15.23
C ASP A 79 18.94 27.48 16.63
N VAL A 80 18.06 28.48 16.76
CA VAL A 80 17.53 28.94 18.05
C VAL A 80 16.77 27.82 18.77
N ALA A 81 15.95 27.04 18.05
CA ALA A 81 15.23 25.93 18.65
C ALA A 81 16.19 24.87 19.21
N LYS A 82 17.23 24.51 18.45
CA LYS A 82 18.23 23.50 18.81
C LYS A 82 19.09 23.94 19.99
N GLU A 83 19.57 25.20 19.99
CA GLU A 83 20.30 25.77 21.11
C GLU A 83 19.46 25.76 22.38
N ARG A 84 18.18 26.14 22.29
CA ARG A 84 17.27 26.13 23.42
C ARG A 84 16.99 24.72 23.93
N GLU A 85 16.79 23.74 23.03
CA GLU A 85 16.58 22.36 23.42
C GLU A 85 17.78 21.74 24.15
N ALA A 86 19.01 22.09 23.74
CA ALA A 86 20.20 21.66 24.43
C ALA A 86 20.24 22.12 25.90
N LEU A 87 19.62 23.26 26.21
CA LEU A 87 19.53 23.80 27.57
C LEU A 87 18.38 23.22 28.37
N VAL A 88 17.17 23.18 27.80
CA VAL A 88 15.95 22.87 28.57
C VAL A 88 15.49 21.41 28.41
N ARG A 89 16.08 20.64 27.47
CA ARG A 89 15.78 19.23 27.21
C ARG A 89 14.30 18.96 26.89
N HIS A 90 13.66 19.90 26.19
CA HIS A 90 12.25 19.83 25.86
C HIS A 90 11.98 20.44 24.46
N ASP A 91 11.67 19.62 23.49
CA ASP A 91 11.50 20.01 22.08
C ASP A 91 10.38 21.04 21.85
N VAL A 92 9.16 20.77 22.36
CA VAL A 92 8.01 21.68 22.17
C VAL A 92 8.30 23.06 22.76
N MET A 93 8.79 23.13 24.00
CA MET A 93 9.09 24.40 24.65
C MET A 93 10.23 25.15 23.96
N SER A 94 11.14 24.43 23.32
CA SER A 94 12.22 25.04 22.53
C SER A 94 11.70 25.70 21.25
N HIS A 95 10.73 25.06 20.60
CA HIS A 95 10.04 25.64 19.44
C HIS A 95 9.08 26.77 19.81
N VAL A 96 8.41 26.71 20.98
CA VAL A 96 7.64 27.84 21.51
C VAL A 96 8.56 29.05 21.72
N TYR A 97 9.73 28.84 22.33
CA TYR A 97 10.72 29.89 22.52
C TYR A 97 11.22 30.46 21.18
N ALA A 98 11.64 29.61 20.26
CA ALA A 98 12.14 30.04 18.95
C ALA A 98 11.08 30.84 18.17
N TYR A 99 9.82 30.43 18.22
CA TYR A 99 8.70 31.14 17.60
C TYR A 99 8.47 32.50 18.29
N GLY A 100 8.52 32.53 19.63
CA GLY A 100 8.38 33.77 20.40
C GLY A 100 9.52 34.79 20.17
N VAL A 101 10.73 34.33 19.80
CA VAL A 101 11.82 35.22 19.37
C VAL A 101 11.49 35.92 18.06
N GLN A 102 10.85 35.21 17.11
CA GLN A 102 10.41 35.78 15.84
C GLN A 102 9.14 36.61 16.00
N CYS A 103 8.29 36.29 16.97
CA CYS A 103 6.98 36.91 17.20
C CYS A 103 6.92 37.58 18.60
N PRO A 104 7.61 38.70 18.82
CA PRO A 104 7.71 39.34 20.14
C PRO A 104 6.37 39.82 20.69
N LYS A 105 5.40 40.22 19.84
CA LYS A 105 4.07 40.68 20.26
C LYS A 105 3.19 39.48 20.67
N ALA A 106 3.33 38.37 19.94
CA ALA A 106 2.54 37.16 20.16
C ALA A 106 3.15 36.19 21.16
N LYS A 107 4.39 36.38 21.59
CA LYS A 107 5.14 35.40 22.40
C LYS A 107 4.40 34.97 23.67
N GLY A 108 3.56 35.82 24.26
CA GLY A 108 2.81 35.54 25.50
C GLY A 108 1.56 34.67 25.29
N ILE A 109 1.11 34.48 24.03
CA ILE A 109 -0.08 33.72 23.70
C ILE A 109 0.21 32.40 22.96
N ILE A 110 1.49 32.15 22.57
CA ILE A 110 1.87 30.90 21.94
C ILE A 110 1.67 29.78 22.94
N HIS A 111 0.90 28.73 22.53
CA HIS A 111 0.66 27.54 23.36
C HIS A 111 -0.18 27.79 24.62
N LEU A 112 -1.02 28.84 24.63
CA LEU A 112 -1.84 29.21 25.78
C LEU A 112 -2.83 28.06 26.15
N GLY A 113 -2.88 27.68 27.41
CA GLY A 113 -3.71 26.59 27.91
C GLY A 113 -3.34 25.17 27.42
N ALA A 114 -2.48 25.05 26.43
CA ALA A 114 -2.14 23.78 25.81
C ALA A 114 -1.00 23.03 26.53
N THR A 115 -0.87 21.75 26.23
CA THR A 115 0.29 20.90 26.61
C THR A 115 1.02 20.42 25.37
N SER A 116 2.20 19.86 25.54
CA SER A 116 3.06 19.41 24.42
C SER A 116 2.34 18.45 23.45
N CYS A 117 1.45 17.60 23.95
CA CYS A 117 0.70 16.68 23.11
C CYS A 117 -0.32 17.39 22.20
N TYR A 118 -0.70 18.64 22.49
CA TYR A 118 -1.53 19.42 21.57
C TYR A 118 -0.88 19.54 20.19
N VAL A 119 0.38 19.95 20.11
CA VAL A 119 1.07 20.02 18.81
C VAL A 119 1.61 18.67 18.38
N GLY A 120 2.15 17.85 19.29
CA GLY A 120 2.74 16.56 18.95
C GLY A 120 1.72 15.59 18.37
N ASP A 121 0.68 15.30 19.12
CA ASP A 121 -0.30 14.27 18.76
C ASP A 121 -1.25 14.71 17.63
N ASN A 122 -1.68 15.98 17.60
CA ASN A 122 -2.46 16.48 16.46
C ASN A 122 -1.64 16.46 15.16
N THR A 123 -0.35 16.79 15.23
CA THR A 123 0.54 16.71 14.07
C THR A 123 0.69 15.26 13.58
N ASP A 124 0.87 14.30 14.48
CA ASP A 124 0.97 12.90 14.10
C ASP A 124 -0.28 12.43 13.33
N ILE A 125 -1.48 12.79 13.80
CA ILE A 125 -2.74 12.50 13.09
C ILE A 125 -2.81 13.18 11.71
N ILE A 126 -2.40 14.44 11.61
CA ILE A 126 -2.41 15.20 10.35
C ILE A 126 -1.45 14.55 9.35
N ILE A 127 -0.23 14.26 9.77
CA ILE A 127 0.81 13.65 8.93
C ILE A 127 0.39 12.24 8.49
N MET A 128 -0.09 11.40 9.41
CA MET A 128 -0.60 10.07 9.05
C MET A 128 -1.76 10.14 8.06
N THR A 129 -2.67 11.10 8.22
CA THR A 129 -3.80 11.28 7.29
C THR A 129 -3.33 11.68 5.90
N GLU A 130 -2.35 12.58 5.80
CA GLU A 130 -1.77 12.96 4.50
C GLU A 130 -1.02 11.78 3.86
N ALA A 131 -0.26 11.04 4.64
CA ALA A 131 0.45 9.85 4.17
C ALA A 131 -0.51 8.74 3.69
N LEU A 132 -1.62 8.49 4.41
CA LEU A 132 -2.68 7.57 3.98
C LEU A 132 -3.32 7.99 2.65
N LYS A 133 -3.53 9.29 2.44
CA LYS A 133 -4.05 9.81 1.17
C LYS A 133 -3.06 9.60 0.02
N LEU A 134 -1.76 9.71 0.26
CA LEU A 134 -0.74 9.39 -0.74
C LEU A 134 -0.70 7.89 -1.06
N VAL A 135 -0.77 7.03 -0.04
CA VAL A 135 -0.91 5.57 -0.21
C VAL A 135 -2.14 5.24 -1.04
N ARG A 136 -3.29 5.85 -0.73
CA ARG A 136 -4.54 5.70 -1.48
C ARG A 136 -4.38 6.07 -2.95
N LYS A 137 -3.77 7.21 -3.24
CA LYS A 137 -3.49 7.66 -4.62
C LYS A 137 -2.67 6.62 -5.39
N LYS A 138 -1.61 6.10 -4.77
CA LYS A 138 -0.76 5.07 -5.41
C LYS A 138 -1.51 3.76 -5.61
N LEU A 139 -2.28 3.31 -4.62
CA LEU A 139 -3.09 2.09 -4.69
C LEU A 139 -4.11 2.14 -5.84
N ILE A 140 -4.81 3.27 -6.00
CA ILE A 140 -5.75 3.49 -7.12
C ILE A 140 -5.03 3.40 -8.48
N ASN A 141 -3.81 3.94 -8.60
CA ASN A 141 -3.05 3.84 -9.84
C ASN A 141 -2.60 2.39 -10.13
N VAL A 142 -2.22 1.61 -9.12
CA VAL A 142 -1.93 0.18 -9.28
C VAL A 142 -3.17 -0.57 -9.78
N ILE A 143 -4.34 -0.33 -9.18
CA ILE A 143 -5.61 -0.94 -9.60
C ILE A 143 -5.94 -0.55 -11.05
N ASN A 144 -5.71 0.72 -11.44
CA ASN A 144 -5.91 1.18 -12.81
C ASN A 144 -5.04 0.42 -13.82
N GLU A 145 -3.76 0.27 -13.56
CA GLU A 145 -2.86 -0.46 -14.48
C GLU A 145 -3.18 -1.97 -14.52
N LEU A 146 -3.52 -2.57 -13.37
CA LEU A 146 -4.02 -3.96 -13.33
C LEU A 146 -5.31 -4.14 -14.14
N SER A 147 -6.23 -3.17 -14.10
CA SER A 147 -7.48 -3.24 -14.87
C SER A 147 -7.23 -3.26 -16.38
N LYS A 148 -6.33 -2.42 -16.86
CA LYS A 148 -5.89 -2.41 -18.26
C LYS A 148 -5.24 -3.75 -18.66
N PHE A 149 -4.36 -4.26 -17.81
CA PHE A 149 -3.71 -5.56 -18.02
C PHE A 149 -4.75 -6.70 -18.06
N ALA A 150 -5.67 -6.72 -17.11
CA ALA A 150 -6.72 -7.74 -17.04
C ALA A 150 -7.61 -7.75 -18.30
N LEU A 151 -8.06 -6.58 -18.74
CA LEU A 151 -8.87 -6.44 -19.97
C LEU A 151 -8.10 -6.87 -21.22
N LYS A 152 -6.84 -6.46 -21.34
CA LYS A 152 -5.97 -6.83 -22.47
C LYS A 152 -5.83 -8.34 -22.63
N TYR A 153 -5.77 -9.06 -21.52
CA TYR A 153 -5.56 -10.51 -21.50
C TYR A 153 -6.80 -11.30 -21.02
N ALA A 154 -7.99 -10.68 -21.06
CA ALA A 154 -9.22 -11.29 -20.59
C ALA A 154 -9.54 -12.62 -21.29
N ALA A 155 -9.22 -12.74 -22.58
CA ALA A 155 -9.43 -13.91 -23.39
C ALA A 155 -8.19 -14.81 -23.57
N GLN A 156 -7.01 -14.46 -23.01
CA GLN A 156 -5.80 -15.25 -23.18
C GLN A 156 -5.82 -16.48 -22.26
N PRO A 157 -6.02 -17.70 -22.81
CA PRO A 157 -6.03 -18.92 -21.99
C PRO A 157 -4.65 -19.15 -21.34
N THR A 158 -4.66 -19.65 -20.12
CA THR A 158 -3.47 -20.10 -19.40
C THR A 158 -3.83 -21.26 -18.48
N LEU A 159 -2.83 -22.07 -18.14
CA LEU A 159 -3.00 -23.14 -17.17
C LEU A 159 -3.18 -22.55 -15.77
N ALA A 160 -4.25 -22.93 -15.07
CA ALA A 160 -4.38 -22.63 -13.66
C ALA A 160 -3.66 -23.69 -12.80
N PHE A 161 -3.32 -23.29 -11.58
CA PHE A 161 -2.67 -24.16 -10.62
C PHE A 161 -3.45 -24.13 -9.29
N THR A 162 -3.74 -25.32 -8.76
CA THR A 162 -4.16 -25.52 -7.38
C THR A 162 -3.14 -26.39 -6.70
N HIS A 163 -2.76 -26.05 -5.47
CA HIS A 163 -1.62 -26.73 -4.79
C HIS A 163 -0.33 -26.74 -5.63
N PHE A 164 -0.18 -25.73 -6.49
CA PHE A 164 0.86 -25.60 -7.52
C PHE A 164 0.93 -26.81 -8.49
N GLN A 165 -0.17 -27.55 -8.63
CA GLN A 165 -0.34 -28.60 -9.64
C GLN A 165 -1.24 -28.11 -10.75
N PRO A 166 -1.04 -28.58 -12.01
CA PRO A 166 -1.91 -28.27 -13.13
C PRO A 166 -3.39 -28.53 -12.79
N ALA A 167 -4.22 -27.56 -13.07
CA ALA A 167 -5.66 -27.61 -12.90
C ALA A 167 -6.36 -27.18 -14.19
N GLN A 168 -7.67 -26.96 -14.14
CA GLN A 168 -8.39 -26.50 -15.33
C GLN A 168 -7.86 -25.17 -15.86
N PRO A 169 -7.98 -24.88 -17.17
CA PRO A 169 -7.59 -23.61 -17.75
C PRO A 169 -8.36 -22.42 -17.15
N THR A 170 -7.69 -21.30 -17.09
CA THR A 170 -8.25 -19.98 -16.82
C THR A 170 -7.76 -19.00 -17.87
N THR A 171 -7.84 -17.68 -17.62
CA THR A 171 -7.19 -16.69 -18.46
C THR A 171 -6.18 -15.85 -17.66
N VAL A 172 -5.20 -15.29 -18.36
CA VAL A 172 -4.21 -14.38 -17.77
C VAL A 172 -4.91 -13.17 -17.13
N GLY A 173 -5.93 -12.62 -17.81
CA GLY A 173 -6.73 -11.52 -17.27
C GLY A 173 -7.51 -11.92 -16.03
N LYS A 174 -8.10 -13.12 -15.98
CA LYS A 174 -8.81 -13.62 -14.81
C LYS A 174 -7.89 -13.77 -13.60
N ARG A 175 -6.65 -14.22 -13.79
CA ARG A 175 -5.65 -14.25 -12.71
C ARG A 175 -5.37 -12.86 -12.17
N ALA A 176 -5.28 -11.83 -13.02
CA ALA A 176 -5.06 -10.45 -12.59
C ALA A 176 -6.25 -9.89 -11.77
N THR A 177 -7.49 -10.34 -12.03
CA THR A 177 -8.63 -9.91 -11.19
C THR A 177 -8.54 -10.41 -9.76
N LEU A 178 -7.82 -11.50 -9.49
CA LEU A 178 -7.59 -11.97 -8.12
C LEU A 178 -6.70 -10.98 -7.35
N TRP A 179 -5.64 -10.47 -7.98
CA TRP A 179 -4.79 -9.43 -7.38
C TRP A 179 -5.56 -8.12 -7.16
N MET A 180 -6.38 -7.72 -8.14
CA MET A 180 -7.21 -6.51 -8.00
C MET A 180 -8.25 -6.63 -6.89
N MET A 181 -8.84 -7.81 -6.70
CA MET A 181 -9.84 -8.00 -5.64
C MET A 181 -9.23 -7.81 -4.25
N GLU A 182 -8.01 -8.31 -4.01
CA GLU A 182 -7.31 -8.08 -2.75
C GLU A 182 -7.01 -6.60 -2.53
N LEU A 183 -6.49 -5.90 -3.55
CA LEU A 183 -6.26 -4.46 -3.46
C LEU A 183 -7.54 -3.64 -3.28
N LYS A 184 -8.66 -4.11 -3.81
CA LYS A 184 -9.99 -3.49 -3.61
C LYS A 184 -10.42 -3.59 -2.15
N LEU A 185 -10.22 -4.73 -1.50
CA LEU A 185 -10.47 -4.90 -0.07
C LEU A 185 -9.58 -3.98 0.76
N ASP A 186 -8.29 -3.90 0.42
CA ASP A 186 -7.36 -2.97 1.05
C ASP A 186 -7.80 -1.51 0.90
N LEU A 187 -8.32 -1.14 -0.28
CA LEU A 187 -8.83 0.23 -0.52
C LEU A 187 -10.04 0.55 0.34
N ASP A 188 -10.96 -0.41 0.53
CA ASP A 188 -12.12 -0.23 1.42
C ASP A 188 -11.69 0.04 2.87
N ASP A 189 -10.74 -0.77 3.39
CA ASP A 189 -10.20 -0.60 4.73
C ASP A 189 -9.46 0.74 4.88
N LEU A 190 -8.70 1.14 3.86
CA LEU A 190 -7.98 2.41 3.82
C LEU A 190 -8.94 3.61 3.81
N ASP A 191 -9.99 3.57 3.00
CA ASP A 191 -11.01 4.62 2.91
C ASP A 191 -11.78 4.77 4.21
N TYR A 192 -12.18 3.64 4.81
CA TYR A 192 -12.80 3.64 6.14
C TYR A 192 -11.88 4.24 7.21
N LEU A 193 -10.59 3.90 7.19
CA LEU A 193 -9.62 4.45 8.12
C LEU A 193 -9.47 5.96 7.94
N ILE A 194 -9.25 6.45 6.72
CA ILE A 194 -9.11 7.89 6.42
C ILE A 194 -10.34 8.66 6.91
N ASP A 195 -11.55 8.18 6.64
CA ASP A 195 -12.78 8.84 7.07
C ASP A 195 -12.96 8.84 8.60
N SER A 196 -12.40 7.88 9.28
CA SER A 196 -12.45 7.75 10.74
C SER A 196 -11.37 8.54 11.50
N MET A 197 -10.41 9.18 10.80
CA MET A 197 -9.34 9.95 11.44
C MET A 197 -9.89 11.17 12.18
N MET A 198 -9.44 11.37 13.41
CA MET A 198 -9.88 12.46 14.29
C MET A 198 -8.65 13.09 14.96
N LEU A 199 -8.67 14.40 15.16
CA LEU A 199 -7.66 15.07 15.95
C LEU A 199 -7.77 14.71 17.45
N LEU A 200 -6.68 14.80 18.18
CA LEU A 200 -6.71 14.79 19.63
C LEU A 200 -7.57 15.95 20.16
N GLY A 201 -7.37 17.13 19.58
CA GLY A 201 -7.91 18.38 20.08
C GLY A 201 -7.01 18.99 21.16
N SER A 202 -7.59 19.85 21.96
CA SER A 202 -6.90 20.61 23.03
C SER A 202 -7.31 20.07 24.41
N LYS A 203 -6.81 18.87 24.74
CA LYS A 203 -7.30 18.07 25.89
C LYS A 203 -6.63 18.40 27.23
N GLY A 204 -5.46 19.03 27.21
CA GLY A 204 -4.71 19.34 28.42
C GLY A 204 -3.95 18.15 29.01
N THR A 205 -3.49 18.29 30.24
CA THR A 205 -2.53 17.36 30.88
C THR A 205 -3.08 15.96 31.11
N THR A 206 -4.37 15.85 31.42
CA THR A 206 -5.03 14.56 31.76
C THR A 206 -6.28 14.29 30.94
N GLY A 207 -6.53 15.08 29.90
CA GLY A 207 -7.72 14.94 29.06
C GLY A 207 -8.96 15.66 29.58
N THR A 208 -8.84 16.37 30.70
CA THR A 208 -9.97 17.04 31.37
C THR A 208 -10.24 18.46 30.87
N GLN A 209 -9.33 19.03 30.07
CA GLN A 209 -9.39 20.43 29.58
C GLN A 209 -9.46 21.49 30.72
N ALA A 210 -8.95 21.16 31.92
CA ALA A 210 -9.04 22.02 33.10
C ALA A 210 -8.49 23.43 32.86
N SER A 211 -7.33 23.56 32.19
CA SER A 211 -6.73 24.87 31.86
C SER A 211 -7.62 25.72 30.94
N PHE A 212 -8.31 25.10 29.99
CA PHE A 212 -9.26 25.81 29.12
C PHE A 212 -10.54 26.19 29.86
N LEU A 213 -11.02 25.33 30.75
CA LEU A 213 -12.19 25.66 31.59
C LEU A 213 -11.90 26.88 32.49
N GLU A 214 -10.67 26.97 33.02
CA GLU A 214 -10.24 28.14 33.79
C GLU A 214 -10.09 29.39 32.91
N LEU A 215 -9.48 29.28 31.72
CA LEU A 215 -9.34 30.38 30.76
C LEU A 215 -10.67 31.00 30.32
N PHE A 216 -11.75 30.20 30.33
CA PHE A 216 -13.08 30.62 29.94
C PHE A 216 -14.04 30.78 31.16
N ASP A 217 -13.48 31.02 32.35
CA ASP A 217 -14.27 31.29 33.58
C ASP A 217 -15.33 30.24 33.88
N GLY A 218 -15.09 28.96 33.61
CA GLY A 218 -15.98 27.85 33.81
C GLY A 218 -17.01 27.61 32.70
N ASP A 219 -16.93 28.33 31.58
CA ASP A 219 -17.83 28.16 30.44
C ASP A 219 -17.47 26.90 29.62
N TYR A 220 -18.12 25.79 29.95
CA TYR A 220 -17.88 24.50 29.30
C TYR A 220 -18.28 24.48 27.82
N GLU A 221 -19.27 25.28 27.41
CA GLU A 221 -19.67 25.34 26.00
C GLU A 221 -18.55 25.95 25.15
N LYS A 222 -17.86 26.98 25.63
CA LYS A 222 -16.69 27.53 24.98
C LYS A 222 -15.55 26.49 24.88
N VAL A 223 -15.32 25.70 25.92
CA VAL A 223 -14.30 24.65 25.91
C VAL A 223 -14.60 23.60 24.83
N LYS A 224 -15.85 23.20 24.65
CA LYS A 224 -16.24 22.30 23.55
C LYS A 224 -16.02 22.92 22.16
N GLU A 225 -16.30 24.23 22.03
CA GLU A 225 -16.09 24.95 20.78
C GLU A 225 -14.59 25.07 20.42
N VAL A 226 -13.64 25.05 21.39
CA VAL A 226 -12.20 25.04 21.10
C VAL A 226 -11.85 23.87 20.22
N ASP A 227 -12.17 22.65 20.61
CA ASP A 227 -11.85 21.43 19.85
C ASP A 227 -12.52 21.43 18.47
N LYS A 228 -13.78 21.80 18.41
CA LYS A 228 -14.55 21.83 17.17
C LYS A 228 -13.96 22.80 16.14
N ARG A 229 -13.63 24.03 16.55
CA ARG A 229 -13.05 25.06 15.66
C ARG A 229 -11.63 24.71 15.24
N ILE A 230 -10.81 24.16 16.13
CA ILE A 230 -9.48 23.68 15.79
C ILE A 230 -9.59 22.58 14.73
N ALA A 231 -10.48 21.58 14.93
CA ALA A 231 -10.69 20.53 13.94
C ALA A 231 -11.05 21.12 12.57
N GLN A 232 -12.02 22.03 12.52
CA GLN A 232 -12.44 22.69 11.28
C GLN A 232 -11.30 23.47 10.60
N LYS A 233 -10.53 24.26 11.37
CA LYS A 233 -9.38 25.02 10.84
C LYS A 233 -8.29 24.13 10.28
N MET A 234 -8.13 22.92 10.84
CA MET A 234 -7.15 21.92 10.40
C MET A 234 -7.70 20.94 9.34
N GLY A 235 -8.95 21.11 8.89
CA GLY A 235 -9.57 20.29 7.84
C GLY A 235 -10.08 18.93 8.31
N PHE A 236 -10.35 18.78 9.61
CA PHE A 236 -10.91 17.55 10.19
C PHE A 236 -12.37 17.71 10.59
N LYS A 237 -13.12 16.62 10.55
CA LYS A 237 -14.55 16.62 10.92
C LYS A 237 -14.75 16.84 12.41
N LYS A 238 -13.87 16.28 13.26
CA LYS A 238 -14.01 16.27 14.72
C LYS A 238 -12.71 15.91 15.44
N CYS A 239 -12.70 16.15 16.75
CA CYS A 239 -11.70 15.64 17.68
C CYS A 239 -12.23 14.40 18.41
N PHE A 240 -11.32 13.64 19.05
CA PHE A 240 -11.72 12.57 19.97
C PHE A 240 -12.64 13.13 21.06
N PRO A 241 -13.79 12.47 21.35
CA PRO A 241 -14.71 12.95 22.39
C PRO A 241 -14.13 12.85 23.79
N VAL A 242 -13.30 11.82 24.02
CA VAL A 242 -12.56 11.60 25.27
C VAL A 242 -11.15 11.10 24.97
N SER A 243 -10.21 11.50 25.82
CA SER A 243 -8.82 11.02 25.75
C SER A 243 -8.13 11.25 27.11
N GLY A 244 -6.95 10.68 27.29
CA GLY A 244 -6.00 11.16 28.29
C GLY A 244 -5.25 12.40 27.78
N GLN A 245 -3.97 12.52 28.10
CA GLN A 245 -3.11 13.55 27.53
C GLN A 245 -2.89 13.37 26.04
N THR A 246 -2.95 12.13 25.56
CA THR A 246 -2.71 11.72 24.16
C THR A 246 -3.97 11.12 23.54
N TYR A 247 -4.04 11.06 22.20
CA TYR A 247 -5.01 10.18 21.55
C TYR A 247 -4.66 8.70 21.85
N SER A 248 -5.66 7.84 21.78
CA SER A 248 -5.44 6.40 21.98
C SER A 248 -4.45 5.84 20.94
N ARG A 249 -3.35 5.24 21.38
CA ARG A 249 -2.37 4.58 20.49
C ARG A 249 -2.96 3.42 19.69
N LYS A 250 -4.21 3.05 19.98
CA LYS A 250 -5.03 2.19 19.12
C LYS A 250 -5.18 2.74 17.69
N MET A 251 -5.07 4.07 17.52
CA MET A 251 -5.11 4.67 16.19
C MET A 251 -3.85 4.31 15.39
N ASP A 252 -2.67 4.36 16.00
CA ASP A 252 -1.40 3.95 15.37
C ASP A 252 -1.46 2.49 14.93
N LEU A 253 -2.02 1.62 15.78
CA LEU A 253 -2.25 0.20 15.46
C LEU A 253 -3.19 0.05 14.26
N ARG A 254 -4.29 0.80 14.20
CA ARG A 254 -5.21 0.76 13.05
C ARG A 254 -4.52 1.18 11.76
N VAL A 255 -3.70 2.23 11.81
CA VAL A 255 -2.94 2.72 10.66
C VAL A 255 -1.99 1.65 10.16
N LEU A 256 -1.11 1.11 11.02
CA LEU A 256 -0.12 0.12 10.57
C LEU A 256 -0.76 -1.23 10.18
N ASN A 257 -1.92 -1.60 10.73
CA ASN A 257 -2.66 -2.78 10.28
C ASN A 257 -3.17 -2.64 8.84
N VAL A 258 -3.66 -1.47 8.45
CA VAL A 258 -4.06 -1.21 7.05
C VAL A 258 -2.85 -1.27 6.12
N LEU A 259 -1.71 -0.66 6.50
CA LEU A 259 -0.48 -0.78 5.72
C LEU A 259 0.00 -2.25 5.61
N SER A 260 -0.14 -3.02 6.68
CA SER A 260 0.18 -4.45 6.70
C SER A 260 -0.73 -5.26 5.76
N GLY A 261 -2.01 -4.93 5.66
CA GLY A 261 -2.95 -5.53 4.70
C GLY A 261 -2.48 -5.31 3.26
N ILE A 262 -2.22 -4.05 2.89
CA ILE A 262 -1.70 -3.69 1.56
C ILE A 262 -0.37 -4.41 1.27
N ALA A 263 0.52 -4.49 2.26
CA ALA A 263 1.78 -5.20 2.13
C ALA A 263 1.59 -6.70 1.88
N ALA A 264 0.62 -7.33 2.55
CA ALA A 264 0.30 -8.75 2.34
C ALA A 264 -0.22 -9.01 0.92
N SER A 265 -1.11 -8.17 0.41
CA SER A 265 -1.60 -8.24 -0.98
C SER A 265 -0.46 -8.05 -2.00
N ALA A 266 0.43 -7.09 -1.77
CA ALA A 266 1.60 -6.87 -2.62
C ALA A 266 2.58 -8.05 -2.57
N HIS A 267 2.79 -8.66 -1.40
CA HIS A 267 3.63 -9.85 -1.24
C HIS A 267 3.05 -11.03 -2.04
N LYS A 268 1.73 -11.25 -1.94
CA LYS A 268 1.05 -12.31 -2.70
C LYS A 268 1.22 -12.11 -4.20
N PHE A 269 0.96 -10.92 -4.73
CA PHE A 269 1.22 -10.57 -6.13
C PHE A 269 2.66 -10.87 -6.54
N SER A 270 3.63 -10.42 -5.75
CA SER A 270 5.06 -10.60 -6.06
C SER A 270 5.47 -12.07 -6.11
N ASN A 271 4.89 -12.93 -5.27
CA ASN A 271 5.11 -14.37 -5.33
C ASN A 271 4.56 -14.98 -6.62
N ASP A 272 3.34 -14.60 -7.02
CA ASP A 272 2.75 -15.08 -8.26
C ASP A 272 3.61 -14.69 -9.48
N ILE A 273 4.09 -13.44 -9.55
CA ILE A 273 4.98 -13.00 -10.63
C ILE A 273 6.28 -13.80 -10.64
N ARG A 274 6.91 -14.04 -9.49
CA ARG A 274 8.14 -14.85 -9.39
C ARG A 274 7.93 -16.28 -9.87
N LEU A 275 6.80 -16.90 -9.53
CA LEU A 275 6.43 -18.24 -9.99
C LEU A 275 6.12 -18.26 -11.51
N LEU A 276 5.40 -17.26 -12.01
CA LEU A 276 5.10 -17.13 -13.44
C LEU A 276 6.36 -16.87 -14.27
N GLN A 277 7.31 -16.11 -13.74
CA GLN A 277 8.60 -15.87 -14.37
C GLN A 277 9.48 -17.14 -14.37
N HIS A 278 9.45 -17.94 -13.31
CA HIS A 278 10.06 -19.27 -13.30
C HIS A 278 9.48 -20.16 -14.40
N LEU A 279 8.17 -20.12 -14.62
CA LEU A 279 7.49 -20.81 -15.70
C LEU A 279 7.75 -20.19 -17.09
N LYS A 280 8.38 -19.02 -17.17
CA LYS A 280 8.63 -18.23 -18.38
C LYS A 280 7.34 -17.78 -19.09
N GLU A 281 6.25 -17.66 -18.37
CA GLU A 281 4.94 -17.29 -18.89
C GLU A 281 4.69 -15.79 -18.82
N VAL A 282 5.07 -15.18 -17.69
CA VAL A 282 4.97 -13.74 -17.46
C VAL A 282 6.26 -13.28 -16.76
N GLU A 283 6.80 -12.15 -17.19
CA GLU A 283 8.00 -11.55 -16.60
C GLU A 283 7.74 -10.11 -16.18
N GLU A 284 8.40 -9.67 -15.10
CA GLU A 284 8.48 -8.25 -14.76
C GLU A 284 9.29 -7.49 -15.82
N PRO A 285 9.12 -6.15 -15.93
CA PRO A 285 9.84 -5.35 -16.89
C PRO A 285 11.35 -5.42 -16.68
N PHE A 286 12.08 -5.45 -17.79
CA PHE A 286 13.55 -5.47 -17.79
C PHE A 286 14.08 -4.37 -18.69
N GLU A 287 14.85 -3.46 -18.13
CA GLU A 287 15.36 -2.31 -18.86
C GLU A 287 16.56 -2.66 -19.77
N LYS A 288 16.71 -1.90 -20.85
CA LYS A 288 17.70 -2.18 -21.89
C LYS A 288 19.14 -2.33 -21.35
N ASN A 289 19.48 -1.54 -20.33
CA ASN A 289 20.82 -1.53 -19.73
C ASN A 289 20.88 -2.24 -18.37
N GLN A 290 19.80 -2.87 -17.95
CA GLN A 290 19.74 -3.58 -16.66
C GLN A 290 20.60 -4.84 -16.71
N ILE A 291 21.34 -5.11 -15.64
CA ILE A 291 22.10 -6.34 -15.46
C ILE A 291 21.31 -7.25 -14.50
N GLY A 292 20.83 -8.38 -15.01
CA GLY A 292 20.05 -9.34 -14.22
C GLY A 292 20.92 -10.32 -13.41
N SER A 293 22.17 -10.52 -13.81
CA SER A 293 23.10 -11.43 -13.13
C SER A 293 24.54 -11.06 -13.48
N SER A 294 25.42 -11.08 -12.49
CA SER A 294 26.87 -10.84 -12.69
C SER A 294 27.59 -12.00 -13.38
N ALA A 295 27.04 -13.20 -13.32
CA ALA A 295 27.68 -14.40 -13.86
C ALA A 295 27.04 -14.92 -15.14
N MET A 296 25.72 -14.75 -15.31
CA MET A 296 24.97 -15.24 -16.48
C MET A 296 24.22 -14.09 -17.14
N ALA A 297 24.80 -13.51 -18.20
CA ALA A 297 24.35 -12.27 -18.82
C ALA A 297 22.89 -12.29 -19.32
N TYR A 298 22.37 -13.45 -19.74
CA TYR A 298 20.99 -13.57 -20.23
C TYR A 298 19.96 -13.77 -19.12
N LYS A 299 20.40 -14.05 -17.88
CA LYS A 299 19.51 -14.36 -16.75
C LYS A 299 18.77 -13.11 -16.29
N ARG A 300 17.46 -13.16 -16.31
CA ARG A 300 16.57 -12.10 -15.81
C ARG A 300 16.00 -12.53 -14.48
N ASN A 301 16.45 -11.93 -13.39
CA ASN A 301 15.92 -12.17 -12.06
C ASN A 301 14.74 -11.24 -11.80
N PRO A 302 13.66 -11.71 -11.12
CA PRO A 302 12.51 -10.87 -10.75
C PRO A 302 12.84 -10.00 -9.54
N MET A 303 13.85 -9.12 -9.67
CA MET A 303 14.43 -8.37 -8.55
C MET A 303 13.45 -7.35 -7.95
N ARG A 304 12.55 -6.78 -8.77
CA ARG A 304 11.51 -5.84 -8.29
C ARG A 304 10.48 -6.58 -7.46
N SER A 305 10.01 -7.73 -7.93
CA SER A 305 9.08 -8.59 -7.17
C SER A 305 9.72 -9.15 -5.90
N GLU A 306 10.99 -9.53 -5.91
CA GLU A 306 11.73 -9.94 -4.71
C GLU A 306 11.84 -8.79 -3.70
N ARG A 307 12.04 -7.57 -4.16
CA ARG A 307 12.09 -6.37 -3.31
C ARG A 307 10.72 -6.04 -2.71
N ILE A 308 9.65 -6.14 -3.49
CA ILE A 308 8.27 -6.01 -2.97
C ILE A 308 8.07 -6.99 -1.81
N ALA A 309 8.38 -8.28 -2.01
CA ALA A 309 8.22 -9.30 -0.98
C ALA A 309 9.03 -8.99 0.29
N SER A 310 10.28 -8.54 0.12
CA SER A 310 11.18 -8.26 1.23
C SER A 310 10.73 -7.02 2.03
N LEU A 311 10.32 -5.94 1.37
CA LEU A 311 9.76 -4.75 2.04
C LEU A 311 8.40 -5.05 2.69
N ALA A 312 7.56 -5.88 2.07
CA ALA A 312 6.28 -6.29 2.62
C ALA A 312 6.45 -7.07 3.95
N ASN A 313 7.43 -7.96 4.03
CA ASN A 313 7.78 -8.63 5.29
C ASN A 313 8.13 -7.63 6.39
N TYR A 314 8.89 -6.58 6.03
CA TYR A 314 9.24 -5.52 6.99
C TYR A 314 7.99 -4.81 7.51
N VAL A 315 7.09 -4.35 6.64
CA VAL A 315 5.84 -3.66 7.03
C VAL A 315 4.96 -4.54 7.92
N MET A 316 4.78 -5.82 7.56
CA MET A 316 3.95 -6.74 8.34
C MET A 316 4.49 -6.97 9.76
N ILE A 317 5.80 -7.06 9.91
CA ILE A 317 6.45 -7.20 11.24
C ILE A 317 6.40 -5.87 12.00
N ASP A 318 6.64 -4.73 11.32
CA ASP A 318 6.59 -3.41 11.94
C ASP A 318 5.21 -3.08 12.53
N ALA A 319 4.13 -3.58 11.94
CA ALA A 319 2.76 -3.42 12.46
C ALA A 319 2.54 -4.04 13.86
N LEU A 320 3.44 -4.87 14.35
CA LEU A 320 3.40 -5.37 15.74
C LEU A 320 3.81 -4.29 16.76
N ASN A 321 4.65 -3.32 16.37
CA ASN A 321 5.10 -2.25 17.28
C ASN A 321 3.92 -1.52 17.94
N PRO A 322 2.96 -0.92 17.20
CA PRO A 322 1.84 -0.22 17.82
C PRO A 322 0.88 -1.16 18.59
N ALA A 323 0.86 -2.47 18.29
CA ALA A 323 0.09 -3.42 19.07
C ALA A 323 0.64 -3.54 20.51
N PHE A 324 1.97 -3.64 20.64
CA PHE A 324 2.62 -3.63 21.95
C PHE A 324 2.48 -2.26 22.63
N VAL A 325 2.75 -1.17 21.92
CA VAL A 325 2.67 0.19 22.48
C VAL A 325 1.29 0.49 23.02
N THR A 326 0.20 0.18 22.27
CA THR A 326 -1.16 0.45 22.74
C THR A 326 -1.53 -0.38 23.98
N SER A 327 -0.99 -1.59 24.11
CA SER A 327 -1.29 -2.48 25.24
C SER A 327 -0.54 -2.12 26.53
N THR A 328 0.57 -1.38 26.41
CA THR A 328 1.44 -1.01 27.54
C THR A 328 1.25 0.42 28.02
N GLN A 329 0.30 1.20 27.47
CA GLN A 329 -0.02 2.53 27.98
C GLN A 329 -0.64 2.47 29.36
N TRP A 330 -0.21 3.40 30.26
CA TRP A 330 -0.69 3.48 31.62
C TRP A 330 -1.56 4.73 31.83
N PHE A 331 -2.74 4.57 32.34
CA PHE A 331 -3.66 5.63 32.72
C PHE A 331 -3.77 6.73 31.64
N GLU A 332 -3.53 7.98 32.00
CA GLU A 332 -3.67 9.13 31.12
C GLU A 332 -2.43 9.38 30.26
N ARG A 333 -1.26 8.85 30.63
CA ARG A 333 0.00 9.02 29.90
C ARG A 333 1.12 8.11 30.41
N THR A 334 1.80 7.41 29.49
CA THR A 334 3.20 6.97 29.64
C THR A 334 4.01 7.50 28.47
N LEU A 335 5.35 7.38 28.50
CA LEU A 335 6.23 7.89 27.44
C LEU A 335 6.86 6.77 26.59
N ASP A 336 6.57 5.52 26.86
CA ASP A 336 7.12 4.35 26.15
C ASP A 336 6.70 4.27 24.67
N ASP A 337 5.63 4.95 24.28
CA ASP A 337 5.22 5.12 22.88
C ASP A 337 6.17 6.05 22.09
N SER A 338 6.76 7.03 22.75
CA SER A 338 7.38 8.18 22.10
C SER A 338 8.53 7.82 21.16
N ALA A 339 9.47 6.99 21.59
CA ALA A 339 10.59 6.56 20.76
C ALA A 339 10.13 5.52 19.72
N ASN A 340 9.28 4.57 20.11
CA ASN A 340 8.80 3.51 19.23
C ASN A 340 8.03 4.08 18.02
N LYS A 341 7.05 4.94 18.24
CA LYS A 341 6.22 5.50 17.14
C LYS A 341 7.00 6.42 16.19
N ARG A 342 8.08 7.05 16.67
CA ARG A 342 8.97 7.86 15.81
C ARG A 342 9.75 7.03 14.80
N LEU A 343 9.88 5.74 15.03
CA LEU A 343 10.50 4.77 14.12
C LEU A 343 9.44 4.04 13.31
N SER A 344 8.55 3.31 13.98
CA SER A 344 7.59 2.41 13.36
C SER A 344 6.64 3.10 12.39
N ILE A 345 6.06 4.25 12.74
CA ILE A 345 5.09 4.92 11.88
C ILE A 345 5.75 5.44 10.59
N PRO A 346 6.80 6.28 10.64
CA PRO A 346 7.44 6.75 9.40
C PRO A 346 8.00 5.60 8.55
N GLU A 347 8.66 4.62 9.15
CA GLU A 347 9.27 3.52 8.41
C GLU A 347 8.24 2.61 7.76
N GLY A 348 7.11 2.35 8.41
CA GLY A 348 5.97 1.64 7.81
C GLY A 348 5.44 2.35 6.56
N PHE A 349 5.26 3.68 6.61
CA PHE A 349 4.83 4.48 5.46
C PHE A 349 5.89 4.58 4.37
N LEU A 350 7.16 4.79 4.70
CA LEU A 350 8.24 4.83 3.71
C LEU A 350 8.38 3.49 2.98
N ALA A 351 8.23 2.39 3.69
CA ALA A 351 8.30 1.05 3.11
C ALA A 351 7.11 0.76 2.19
N ILE A 352 5.88 1.05 2.61
CA ILE A 352 4.68 0.82 1.78
C ILE A 352 4.65 1.71 0.55
N ASP A 353 5.17 2.94 0.67
CA ASP A 353 5.33 3.87 -0.45
C ASP A 353 6.24 3.28 -1.53
N GLY A 354 7.39 2.76 -1.15
CA GLY A 354 8.31 2.06 -2.06
C GLY A 354 7.74 0.78 -2.64
N ILE A 355 6.95 0.01 -1.87
CA ILE A 355 6.24 -1.18 -2.36
C ILE A 355 5.27 -0.80 -3.48
N LEU A 356 4.47 0.24 -3.29
CA LEU A 356 3.46 0.65 -4.27
C LEU A 356 4.09 1.23 -5.55
N ASP A 357 5.20 1.96 -5.45
CA ASP A 357 5.95 2.41 -6.63
C ASP A 357 6.52 1.23 -7.42
N LEU A 358 7.09 0.25 -6.74
CA LEU A 358 7.56 -0.99 -7.38
C LEU A 358 6.40 -1.79 -7.99
N TYR A 359 5.28 -1.91 -7.29
CA TYR A 359 4.10 -2.61 -7.77
C TYR A 359 3.57 -1.97 -9.05
N LEU A 360 3.39 -0.64 -9.04
CA LEU A 360 2.96 0.12 -10.21
C LEU A 360 3.89 -0.08 -11.40
N ASN A 361 5.20 0.01 -11.17
CA ASN A 361 6.20 -0.20 -12.22
C ASN A 361 6.17 -1.63 -12.79
N VAL A 362 6.05 -2.64 -11.94
CA VAL A 362 5.97 -4.03 -12.40
C VAL A 362 4.73 -4.25 -13.23
N VAL A 363 3.57 -3.78 -12.79
CA VAL A 363 2.30 -3.98 -13.52
C VAL A 363 2.28 -3.26 -14.87
N ASP A 364 2.74 -2.02 -14.91
CA ASP A 364 2.79 -1.22 -16.16
C ASP A 364 3.69 -1.89 -17.22
N GLY A 365 4.73 -2.60 -16.79
CA GLY A 365 5.71 -3.24 -17.66
C GLY A 365 5.61 -4.76 -17.80
N LEU A 366 4.58 -5.43 -17.28
CA LEU A 366 4.46 -6.90 -17.37
C LEU A 366 4.50 -7.42 -18.81
N VAL A 367 5.38 -8.37 -19.05
CA VAL A 367 5.54 -9.04 -20.34
C VAL A 367 4.92 -10.43 -20.29
N VAL A 368 3.95 -10.70 -21.17
CA VAL A 368 3.31 -12.01 -21.31
C VAL A 368 3.83 -12.72 -22.53
N TYR A 369 4.11 -14.02 -22.42
CA TYR A 369 4.60 -14.87 -23.50
C TYR A 369 3.54 -15.90 -23.92
N PRO A 370 2.58 -15.54 -24.80
CA PRO A 370 1.45 -16.40 -25.16
C PRO A 370 1.87 -17.77 -25.72
N LYS A 371 2.96 -17.83 -26.49
CA LYS A 371 3.45 -19.09 -27.05
C LYS A 371 4.05 -20.04 -26.03
N VAL A 372 4.66 -19.52 -24.98
CA VAL A 372 5.15 -20.35 -23.85
C VAL A 372 3.96 -20.88 -23.05
N ILE A 373 2.97 -20.02 -22.79
CA ILE A 373 1.72 -20.40 -22.13
C ILE A 373 0.99 -21.49 -22.93
N GLU A 374 0.81 -21.29 -24.24
CA GLU A 374 0.16 -22.25 -25.13
C GLU A 374 0.88 -23.62 -25.10
N LYS A 375 2.21 -23.63 -25.24
CA LYS A 375 3.00 -24.88 -25.21
C LYS A 375 2.79 -25.64 -23.89
N ARG A 376 2.82 -24.96 -22.74
CA ARG A 376 2.59 -25.58 -21.44
C ARG A 376 1.14 -26.06 -21.28
N LEU A 377 0.18 -25.23 -21.65
CA LEU A 377 -1.23 -25.59 -21.59
C LEU A 377 -1.53 -26.82 -22.43
N MET A 378 -1.01 -26.87 -23.66
CA MET A 378 -1.22 -28.00 -24.57
C MET A 378 -0.56 -29.31 -24.10
N SER A 379 0.48 -29.25 -23.25
CA SER A 379 1.04 -30.47 -22.65
C SER A 379 0.15 -31.12 -21.60
N GLU A 380 -0.74 -30.34 -20.98
CA GLU A 380 -1.65 -30.81 -19.91
C GLU A 380 -3.11 -30.94 -20.38
N LEU A 381 -3.51 -30.19 -21.38
CA LEU A 381 -4.88 -30.09 -21.87
C LEU A 381 -5.49 -31.46 -22.25
N PRO A 382 -4.77 -32.42 -22.88
CA PRO A 382 -5.32 -33.75 -23.15
C PRO A 382 -5.89 -34.46 -21.91
N PHE A 383 -5.23 -34.34 -20.77
CA PHE A 383 -5.73 -34.93 -19.53
C PHE A 383 -6.99 -34.23 -19.00
N MET A 384 -7.12 -32.93 -19.24
CA MET A 384 -8.28 -32.13 -18.81
C MET A 384 -9.48 -32.29 -19.73
N ALA A 385 -9.24 -32.57 -21.02
CA ALA A 385 -10.24 -32.72 -22.04
C ALA A 385 -10.92 -34.10 -22.05
N THR A 386 -10.45 -35.03 -21.22
CA THR A 386 -10.94 -36.42 -21.24
C THR A 386 -12.43 -36.56 -21.05
N GLU A 387 -13.08 -35.70 -20.24
CA GLU A 387 -14.52 -35.71 -20.08
C GLU A 387 -15.22 -35.29 -21.36
N ASN A 388 -14.76 -34.23 -22.03
CA ASN A 388 -15.34 -33.78 -23.30
C ASN A 388 -15.17 -34.82 -24.40
N ILE A 389 -13.99 -35.44 -24.51
CA ILE A 389 -13.70 -36.51 -25.44
C ILE A 389 -14.65 -37.70 -25.20
N MET A 390 -14.82 -38.09 -23.95
CA MET A 390 -15.74 -39.17 -23.55
C MET A 390 -17.16 -38.84 -23.96
N MET A 391 -17.63 -37.60 -23.69
CA MET A 391 -19.00 -37.20 -24.04
C MET A 391 -19.23 -37.15 -25.55
N ASP A 392 -18.24 -36.76 -26.32
CA ASP A 392 -18.34 -36.77 -27.80
C ASP A 392 -18.34 -38.19 -28.35
N ALA A 393 -17.54 -39.11 -27.79
CA ALA A 393 -17.56 -40.52 -28.13
C ALA A 393 -18.91 -41.20 -27.75
N VAL A 394 -19.51 -40.80 -26.60
CA VAL A 394 -20.87 -41.27 -26.19
C VAL A 394 -21.93 -40.78 -27.17
N LYS A 395 -21.90 -39.54 -27.63
CA LYS A 395 -22.79 -39.00 -28.65
C LYS A 395 -22.66 -39.76 -29.98
N ALA A 396 -21.46 -40.28 -30.28
CA ALA A 396 -21.20 -41.11 -31.45
C ALA A 396 -21.65 -42.58 -31.27
N GLY A 397 -22.26 -42.92 -30.12
CA GLY A 397 -22.86 -44.26 -29.86
C GLY A 397 -22.03 -45.16 -28.94
N GLY A 398 -20.95 -44.66 -28.31
CA GLY A 398 -20.13 -45.42 -27.38
C GLY A 398 -20.78 -45.60 -26.00
N ASP A 399 -20.41 -46.69 -25.29
CA ASP A 399 -20.83 -46.93 -23.90
C ASP A 399 -20.01 -46.06 -22.91
N ARG A 400 -20.70 -45.24 -22.12
CA ARG A 400 -20.08 -44.29 -21.20
C ARG A 400 -19.17 -44.95 -20.16
N GLN A 401 -19.58 -46.12 -19.64
CA GLN A 401 -18.80 -46.79 -18.59
C GLN A 401 -17.53 -47.45 -19.15
N GLU A 402 -17.68 -48.09 -20.32
CA GLU A 402 -16.53 -48.65 -21.03
C GLU A 402 -15.52 -47.56 -21.43
N LEU A 403 -16.00 -46.48 -22.01
CA LEU A 403 -15.15 -45.33 -22.40
C LEU A 403 -14.44 -44.69 -21.23
N HIS A 404 -15.14 -44.55 -20.09
CA HIS A 404 -14.53 -44.02 -18.88
C HIS A 404 -13.35 -44.88 -18.38
N GLU A 405 -13.56 -46.21 -18.32
CA GLU A 405 -12.48 -47.10 -17.87
C GLU A 405 -11.30 -47.11 -18.88
N LYS A 406 -11.57 -47.07 -20.17
CA LYS A 406 -10.51 -46.94 -21.19
C LYS A 406 -9.74 -45.65 -21.07
N ILE A 407 -10.40 -44.47 -20.91
CA ILE A 407 -9.74 -43.19 -20.68
C ILE A 407 -8.85 -43.26 -19.44
N ARG A 408 -9.35 -43.88 -18.36
CA ARG A 408 -8.55 -44.03 -17.12
C ARG A 408 -7.27 -44.81 -17.41
N GLN A 409 -7.35 -45.93 -18.12
CA GLN A 409 -6.18 -46.76 -18.45
C GLN A 409 -5.21 -46.05 -19.37
N LEU A 410 -5.70 -45.40 -20.46
CA LEU A 410 -4.88 -44.66 -21.40
C LEU A 410 -4.23 -43.43 -20.76
N SER A 411 -4.95 -42.77 -19.86
CA SER A 411 -4.37 -41.63 -19.09
C SER A 411 -3.26 -42.09 -18.16
N MET A 412 -3.37 -43.25 -17.52
CA MET A 412 -2.29 -43.83 -16.71
C MET A 412 -1.08 -44.19 -17.56
N GLU A 413 -1.27 -44.73 -18.76
CA GLU A 413 -0.19 -45.03 -19.69
C GLU A 413 0.51 -43.74 -20.19
N ALA A 414 -0.25 -42.75 -20.63
CA ALA A 414 0.29 -41.45 -21.04
C ALA A 414 1.04 -40.78 -19.88
N GLY A 415 0.48 -40.82 -18.66
CA GLY A 415 1.14 -40.30 -17.46
C GLY A 415 2.47 -40.99 -17.15
N LYS A 416 2.58 -42.30 -17.36
CA LYS A 416 3.83 -43.06 -17.29
C LYS A 416 4.83 -42.60 -18.34
N ASN A 417 4.39 -42.42 -19.57
CA ASN A 417 5.27 -41.94 -20.65
C ASN A 417 5.86 -40.58 -20.32
N VAL A 418 5.08 -39.66 -19.78
CA VAL A 418 5.55 -38.33 -19.37
C VAL A 418 6.49 -38.42 -18.16
N LYS A 419 6.08 -39.10 -17.06
CA LYS A 419 6.80 -39.02 -15.78
C LYS A 419 7.98 -39.97 -15.66
N GLU A 420 7.85 -41.19 -16.19
CA GLU A 420 8.91 -42.22 -16.08
C GLU A 420 9.88 -42.17 -17.27
N LYS A 421 9.40 -41.88 -18.47
CA LYS A 421 10.21 -41.89 -19.70
C LYS A 421 10.61 -40.53 -20.20
N GLY A 422 10.06 -39.43 -19.65
CA GLY A 422 10.34 -38.06 -20.10
C GLY A 422 9.87 -37.76 -21.53
N LEU A 423 8.84 -38.48 -22.00
CA LEU A 423 8.26 -38.28 -23.33
C LEU A 423 7.16 -37.22 -23.28
N ASP A 424 6.77 -36.73 -24.44
CA ASP A 424 5.59 -35.86 -24.57
C ASP A 424 4.30 -36.62 -24.27
N ASN A 425 3.26 -35.87 -23.88
CA ASN A 425 1.92 -36.42 -23.64
C ASN A 425 1.32 -36.96 -24.93
N ASN A 426 1.13 -38.23 -25.02
CA ASN A 426 0.59 -38.93 -26.19
C ASN A 426 -0.83 -39.49 -25.98
N LEU A 427 -1.59 -38.92 -25.01
CA LEU A 427 -2.92 -39.42 -24.68
C LEU A 427 -3.88 -39.38 -25.90
N LEU A 428 -3.83 -38.35 -26.72
CA LEU A 428 -4.68 -38.24 -27.91
C LEU A 428 -4.37 -39.31 -28.93
N GLU A 429 -3.10 -39.67 -29.13
CA GLU A 429 -2.66 -40.74 -30.02
C GLU A 429 -3.11 -42.11 -29.48
N LEU A 430 -3.06 -42.31 -28.17
CA LEU A 430 -3.56 -43.55 -27.55
C LEU A 430 -5.08 -43.68 -27.68
N ILE A 431 -5.83 -42.60 -27.51
CA ILE A 431 -7.29 -42.58 -27.69
C ILE A 431 -7.66 -42.81 -29.17
N ALA A 432 -6.96 -42.17 -30.12
CA ALA A 432 -7.21 -42.38 -31.56
C ALA A 432 -6.95 -43.80 -32.05
N ALA A 433 -6.03 -44.51 -31.38
CA ALA A 433 -5.68 -45.89 -31.71
C ALA A 433 -6.68 -46.91 -31.11
N ASP A 434 -7.51 -46.52 -30.11
CA ASP A 434 -8.51 -47.42 -29.52
C ASP A 434 -9.86 -47.30 -30.29
N PRO A 435 -10.30 -48.38 -30.94
CA PRO A 435 -11.50 -48.35 -31.78
C PRO A 435 -12.80 -48.04 -31.01
N ALA A 436 -12.82 -48.13 -29.70
CA ALA A 436 -14.01 -47.81 -28.90
C ALA A 436 -14.40 -46.35 -28.96
N PHE A 437 -13.45 -45.46 -29.23
CA PHE A 437 -13.75 -44.01 -29.33
C PHE A 437 -14.26 -43.59 -30.70
N ASN A 438 -13.91 -44.37 -31.74
CA ASN A 438 -14.30 -44.07 -33.12
C ASN A 438 -14.02 -42.60 -33.52
N MET A 439 -12.86 -42.09 -33.10
CA MET A 439 -12.41 -40.72 -33.35
C MET A 439 -11.03 -40.76 -33.99
N THR A 440 -10.81 -39.90 -34.97
CA THR A 440 -9.49 -39.71 -35.59
C THR A 440 -8.62 -38.76 -34.77
N ILE A 441 -7.30 -38.86 -34.95
CA ILE A 441 -6.37 -37.94 -34.27
C ILE A 441 -6.62 -36.47 -34.66
N ASP A 442 -7.07 -36.21 -35.90
CA ASP A 442 -7.38 -34.86 -36.37
C ASP A 442 -8.63 -34.27 -35.67
N GLU A 443 -9.66 -35.10 -35.48
CA GLU A 443 -10.86 -34.70 -34.71
C GLU A 443 -10.52 -34.43 -33.26
N LEU A 444 -9.70 -35.26 -32.62
CA LEU A 444 -9.23 -35.06 -31.25
C LEU A 444 -8.41 -33.77 -31.13
N LYS A 445 -7.46 -33.52 -32.04
CA LYS A 445 -6.68 -32.28 -32.06
C LYS A 445 -7.55 -31.04 -32.31
N ALA A 446 -8.57 -31.14 -33.15
CA ALA A 446 -9.52 -30.05 -33.40
C ALA A 446 -10.36 -29.69 -32.16
N SER A 447 -10.57 -30.65 -31.24
CA SER A 447 -11.28 -30.40 -29.98
C SER A 447 -10.38 -29.71 -28.91
N MET A 448 -9.04 -29.68 -29.09
CA MET A 448 -8.08 -29.11 -28.17
C MET A 448 -7.92 -27.59 -28.33
N ASP A 449 -9.01 -26.87 -28.47
CA ASP A 449 -8.99 -25.39 -28.42
C ASP A 449 -9.03 -24.90 -26.95
N PRO A 450 -7.96 -24.36 -26.43
CA PRO A 450 -7.89 -23.96 -25.03
C PRO A 450 -8.99 -22.97 -24.60
N SER A 451 -9.48 -22.14 -25.53
CA SER A 451 -10.52 -21.14 -25.23
C SER A 451 -11.84 -21.75 -24.78
N LYS A 452 -12.13 -22.99 -25.20
CA LYS A 452 -13.34 -23.71 -24.81
C LYS A 452 -13.34 -24.24 -23.38
N TYR A 453 -12.17 -24.20 -22.70
CA TYR A 453 -11.97 -24.76 -21.36
C TYR A 453 -11.83 -23.69 -20.27
N THR A 454 -11.91 -22.41 -20.63
CA THR A 454 -11.72 -21.28 -19.67
C THR A 454 -13.00 -20.89 -18.93
N GLY A 455 -14.12 -21.57 -19.17
CA GLY A 455 -15.42 -21.28 -18.55
C GLY A 455 -15.83 -19.81 -18.72
N CYS A 456 -16.26 -19.19 -17.65
CA CYS A 456 -16.72 -17.78 -17.62
C CYS A 456 -15.59 -16.77 -17.39
N ALA A 457 -14.31 -17.16 -17.47
CA ALA A 457 -13.20 -16.33 -17.08
C ALA A 457 -13.20 -14.94 -17.76
N LYS A 458 -13.39 -14.89 -19.09
CA LYS A 458 -13.44 -13.63 -19.83
C LYS A 458 -14.56 -12.70 -19.35
N MET A 459 -15.78 -13.24 -19.25
CA MET A 459 -16.96 -12.48 -18.82
C MET A 459 -16.78 -11.95 -17.40
N GLN A 460 -16.25 -12.78 -16.48
CA GLN A 460 -15.96 -12.35 -15.11
C GLN A 460 -14.93 -11.21 -15.04
N VAL A 461 -13.95 -11.18 -15.94
CA VAL A 461 -12.99 -10.04 -16.03
C VAL A 461 -13.74 -8.78 -16.46
N GLU A 462 -14.53 -8.87 -17.54
CA GLU A 462 -15.23 -7.71 -18.11
C GLU A 462 -16.26 -7.14 -17.13
N GLU A 463 -17.05 -8.01 -16.48
CA GLU A 463 -18.02 -7.62 -15.45
C GLU A 463 -17.33 -6.99 -14.23
N PHE A 464 -16.31 -7.64 -13.68
CA PHE A 464 -15.62 -7.13 -12.49
C PHE A 464 -14.96 -5.77 -12.75
N VAL A 465 -14.30 -5.61 -13.88
CA VAL A 465 -13.70 -4.31 -14.23
C VAL A 465 -14.80 -3.28 -14.52
N GLY A 466 -15.84 -3.64 -15.25
CA GLY A 466 -16.92 -2.72 -15.62
C GLY A 466 -17.76 -2.26 -14.45
N GLU A 467 -18.16 -3.18 -13.59
CA GLU A 467 -19.14 -2.92 -12.53
C GLU A 467 -18.52 -2.52 -11.19
N VAL A 468 -17.30 -2.99 -10.90
CA VAL A 468 -16.65 -2.75 -9.61
C VAL A 468 -15.49 -1.75 -9.71
N ILE A 469 -14.60 -1.93 -10.67
CA ILE A 469 -13.36 -1.15 -10.74
C ILE A 469 -13.58 0.20 -11.44
N ASN A 470 -14.24 0.22 -12.61
CA ASN A 470 -14.45 1.47 -13.36
C ASN A 470 -15.17 2.56 -12.55
N PRO A 471 -16.22 2.28 -11.74
CA PRO A 471 -16.82 3.29 -10.88
C PRO A 471 -15.81 3.94 -9.92
N ILE A 472 -14.93 3.13 -9.31
CA ILE A 472 -13.87 3.62 -8.41
C ILE A 472 -12.90 4.53 -9.18
N LEU A 473 -12.47 4.11 -10.37
CA LEU A 473 -11.54 4.89 -11.19
C LEU A 473 -12.15 6.20 -11.68
N GLU A 474 -13.42 6.20 -12.09
CA GLU A 474 -14.12 7.42 -12.53
C GLU A 474 -14.32 8.42 -11.39
N GLU A 475 -14.68 7.94 -10.20
CA GLU A 475 -14.79 8.78 -8.99
C GLU A 475 -13.45 9.42 -8.59
N ASN A 476 -12.33 8.79 -8.96
CA ASN A 476 -10.98 9.22 -8.58
C ASN A 476 -10.10 9.58 -9.78
N LYS A 477 -10.69 9.99 -10.89
CA LYS A 477 -9.96 10.29 -12.14
C LYS A 477 -8.87 11.34 -12.01
N GLU A 478 -9.02 12.29 -11.09
CA GLU A 478 -8.03 13.32 -10.82
C GLU A 478 -6.75 12.78 -10.15
N LEU A 479 -6.80 11.58 -9.58
CA LEU A 479 -5.65 10.91 -8.97
C LEU A 479 -4.86 10.04 -9.95
N LEU A 480 -5.42 9.78 -11.14
CA LEU A 480 -4.84 8.88 -12.13
C LEU A 480 -3.67 9.52 -12.88
N GLY A 481 -2.88 8.68 -13.53
CA GLY A 481 -1.74 9.10 -14.35
C GLY A 481 -0.42 9.21 -13.60
N LEU A 482 -0.34 8.63 -12.40
CA LEU A 482 0.92 8.50 -11.69
C LEU A 482 1.85 7.53 -12.44
N THR A 483 3.08 7.97 -12.68
CA THR A 483 4.17 7.12 -13.18
C THR A 483 5.14 6.82 -12.06
N ALA A 484 5.47 5.55 -11.89
CA ALA A 484 6.42 5.15 -10.85
C ALA A 484 7.86 5.52 -11.23
N ALA A 485 8.48 6.38 -10.43
CA ALA A 485 9.91 6.62 -10.52
C ALA A 485 10.64 5.62 -9.61
N ILE A 486 11.37 4.68 -10.20
CA ILE A 486 12.18 3.72 -9.45
C ILE A 486 13.63 4.20 -9.43
N ASN A 487 14.20 4.31 -8.23
CA ASN A 487 15.61 4.71 -8.07
C ASN A 487 16.58 3.51 -8.10
N VAL A 488 16.07 2.29 -8.05
CA VAL A 488 16.88 1.06 -7.96
C VAL A 488 16.18 -0.14 -8.60
#